data_fb548f647e3924c04ff5fab0b96a1a68
#
_entry.id   fb548f647e3924c04ff5fab0b96a1a68
#
_cell.length_a   1.000
_cell.length_b   1.000
_cell.length_c   1.000
_cell.angle_alpha   90.00
_cell.angle_beta   90.00
_cell.angle_gamma   90.00
#
_symmetry.space_group_name_H-M   'P 1'
#
loop_
_entity.id
_entity.type
_entity.pdbx_description
1 polymer ?
#
loop_
_entity_poly.entity_id
_entity_poly.type
_entity_poly.pdbx_seq_one_letter_code
_entity_poly.pdbx_strand_id
1 'polypeptide(L)'
;MKLNFAALRLLLTALCFALAWTLPAHAELALGKQYTLVSPAEPTETGKNIEVLEFFSYACPHCNALEPTLNPWVKKLPKDVTFRRLPAVFNDTYMTYARIFYTAEAMGMLETLHPAIFNAVHVQHIDLSNERTLQAWVAQQGIDSKKFSAMYASFSVISKTQRAKQLTRNFAITGVPSVAVEGKYLTSPSQTGGNDQLLPVLDDLIKKVRQERGGKS
;
A
#
# COMPACT_ATOMS: atom_id res chain seq x y z
N MET A 1 -68.42 -6.99 2.72
CA MET A 1 -67.14 -7.43 2.12
C MET A 1 -66.25 -8.00 3.24
N LYS A 2 -66.22 -9.33 3.41
CA LYS A 2 -65.46 -9.96 4.53
C LYS A 2 -64.01 -10.13 4.10
N LEU A 3 -63.13 -9.37 4.72
CA LEU A 3 -61.68 -9.50 4.46
C LEU A 3 -61.22 -10.89 4.92
N ASN A 4 -60.65 -11.66 4.01
CA ASN A 4 -60.23 -13.05 4.27
C ASN A 4 -58.89 -13.02 4.99
N PHE A 5 -58.86 -13.09 6.33
CA PHE A 5 -57.69 -13.02 7.19
C PHE A 5 -56.64 -14.09 6.84
N ALA A 6 -57.04 -15.20 6.24
CA ALA A 6 -56.11 -16.24 5.78
C ALA A 6 -55.29 -15.77 4.58
N ALA A 7 -55.87 -15.05 3.63
CA ALA A 7 -55.15 -14.51 2.48
C ALA A 7 -54.16 -13.39 2.88
N LEU A 8 -54.54 -12.57 3.88
CA LEU A 8 -53.64 -11.54 4.40
C LEU A 8 -52.42 -12.12 5.14
N ARG A 9 -52.59 -13.23 5.87
CA ARG A 9 -51.47 -13.94 6.53
C ARG A 9 -50.53 -14.57 5.53
N LEU A 10 -51.03 -15.19 4.45
CA LEU A 10 -50.22 -15.76 3.37
C LEU A 10 -49.40 -14.69 2.62
N LEU A 11 -49.99 -13.50 2.39
CA LEU A 11 -49.28 -12.37 1.76
C LEU A 11 -48.19 -11.78 2.66
N LEU A 12 -48.40 -11.68 3.95
CA LEU A 12 -47.40 -11.21 4.91
C LEU A 12 -46.24 -12.20 5.07
N THR A 13 -46.49 -13.49 5.10
CA THR A 13 -45.46 -14.51 5.16
C THR A 13 -44.62 -14.57 3.87
N ALA A 14 -45.25 -14.41 2.69
CA ALA A 14 -44.53 -14.33 1.43
C ALA A 14 -43.66 -13.08 1.30
N LEU A 15 -44.13 -11.94 1.85
CA LEU A 15 -43.37 -10.68 1.86
C LEU A 15 -42.15 -10.75 2.79
N CYS A 16 -42.27 -11.39 3.95
CA CYS A 16 -41.15 -11.63 4.87
C CYS A 16 -40.08 -12.57 4.26
N PHE A 17 -40.50 -13.56 3.48
CA PHE A 17 -39.53 -14.46 2.78
C PHE A 17 -38.79 -13.78 1.63
N ALA A 18 -39.46 -12.83 0.94
CA ALA A 18 -38.81 -12.08 -0.16
C ALA A 18 -37.78 -11.05 0.34
N LEU A 19 -37.89 -10.49 1.56
CA LEU A 19 -36.95 -9.55 2.14
C LEU A 19 -35.68 -10.24 2.70
N ALA A 20 -35.68 -11.54 2.92
CA ALA A 20 -34.56 -12.27 3.54
C ALA A 20 -33.41 -12.58 2.56
N TRP A 21 -33.53 -12.30 1.27
CA TRP A 21 -32.57 -12.73 0.24
C TRP A 21 -31.79 -11.59 -0.43
N THR A 22 -31.86 -10.37 0.06
CA THR A 22 -30.98 -9.30 -0.39
C THR A 22 -29.74 -9.19 0.50
N LEU A 23 -28.97 -10.28 0.63
CA LEU A 23 -27.59 -10.15 1.08
C LEU A 23 -26.84 -9.35 -0.01
N PRO A 24 -26.12 -8.28 0.35
CA PRO A 24 -25.26 -7.61 -0.62
C PRO A 24 -24.27 -8.66 -1.16
N ALA A 25 -24.39 -8.99 -2.44
CA ALA A 25 -23.40 -9.79 -3.13
C ALA A 25 -22.12 -8.97 -3.12
N HIS A 26 -21.21 -9.24 -2.17
CA HIS A 26 -19.83 -8.80 -2.30
C HIS A 26 -19.32 -9.39 -3.61
N ALA A 27 -19.05 -8.56 -4.58
CA ALA A 27 -18.45 -9.00 -5.83
C ALA A 27 -17.13 -9.70 -5.47
N GLU A 28 -17.06 -10.99 -5.72
CA GLU A 28 -15.83 -11.77 -5.49
C GLU A 28 -14.70 -11.16 -6.29
N LEU A 29 -13.53 -10.99 -5.65
CA LEU A 29 -12.33 -10.45 -6.30
C LEU A 29 -11.95 -11.31 -7.51
N ALA A 30 -11.87 -10.71 -8.68
CA ALA A 30 -11.53 -11.38 -9.91
C ALA A 30 -10.02 -11.35 -10.16
N LEU A 31 -9.38 -12.52 -10.13
CA LEU A 31 -8.00 -12.71 -10.54
C LEU A 31 -7.81 -12.23 -11.99
N GLY A 32 -6.72 -11.49 -12.25
CA GLY A 32 -6.43 -10.92 -13.55
C GLY A 32 -7.15 -9.59 -13.83
N LYS A 33 -8.08 -9.18 -12.96
CA LYS A 33 -8.76 -7.87 -13.04
C LYS A 33 -8.31 -6.94 -11.90
N GLN A 34 -8.80 -7.21 -10.66
CA GLN A 34 -8.48 -6.37 -9.52
C GLN A 34 -7.16 -6.73 -8.85
N TYR A 35 -6.64 -7.94 -9.07
CA TYR A 35 -5.33 -8.37 -8.57
C TYR A 35 -4.70 -9.43 -9.47
N THR A 36 -3.40 -9.63 -9.32
CA THR A 36 -2.61 -10.69 -9.95
C THR A 36 -1.87 -11.50 -8.89
N LEU A 37 -1.31 -12.65 -9.29
CA LEU A 37 -0.48 -13.45 -8.41
C LEU A 37 1.00 -13.06 -8.57
N VAL A 38 1.71 -12.98 -7.46
CA VAL A 38 3.18 -12.96 -7.42
C VAL A 38 3.67 -14.40 -7.56
N SER A 39 4.48 -14.70 -8.56
CA SER A 39 4.95 -16.05 -8.83
C SER A 39 6.45 -16.08 -9.14
N PRO A 40 7.24 -16.80 -8.34
CA PRO A 40 6.86 -17.46 -7.08
C PRO A 40 6.43 -16.43 -6.00
N ALA A 41 5.65 -16.88 -5.00
CA ALA A 41 5.31 -16.01 -3.88
C ALA A 41 6.58 -15.61 -3.11
N GLU A 42 6.68 -14.35 -2.75
CA GLU A 42 7.81 -13.82 -1.99
C GLU A 42 7.60 -13.95 -0.48
N PRO A 43 8.65 -14.21 0.29
CA PRO A 43 8.56 -14.28 1.74
C PRO A 43 8.23 -12.90 2.34
N THR A 44 7.43 -12.90 3.41
CA THR A 44 7.09 -11.70 4.17
C THR A 44 8.10 -11.41 5.26
N GLU A 45 8.21 -10.15 5.69
CA GLU A 45 9.13 -9.71 6.75
C GLU A 45 8.40 -9.32 8.06
N THR A 46 7.12 -9.67 8.18
CA THR A 46 6.24 -9.26 9.29
C THR A 46 5.92 -10.39 10.27
N GLY A 47 6.61 -11.53 10.15
CA GLY A 47 6.45 -12.67 11.05
C GLY A 47 5.05 -13.29 10.94
N LYS A 48 4.27 -13.24 12.04
CA LYS A 48 2.91 -13.79 12.07
C LYS A 48 1.85 -12.86 11.48
N ASN A 49 2.16 -11.58 11.32
CA ASN A 49 1.20 -10.61 10.78
C ASN A 49 1.07 -10.75 9.26
N ILE A 50 -0.11 -10.45 8.75
CA ILE A 50 -0.34 -10.34 7.31
C ILE A 50 0.40 -9.10 6.83
N GLU A 51 1.28 -9.26 5.85
CA GLU A 51 2.01 -8.15 5.27
C GLU A 51 1.18 -7.46 4.18
N VAL A 52 1.10 -6.13 4.26
CA VAL A 52 0.70 -5.26 3.16
C VAL A 52 1.90 -4.40 2.80
N LEU A 53 2.47 -4.64 1.63
CA LEU A 53 3.70 -4.01 1.14
C LEU A 53 3.39 -3.07 -0.01
N GLU A 54 3.52 -1.76 0.23
CA GLU A 54 3.40 -0.75 -0.82
C GLU A 54 4.73 -0.54 -1.54
N PHE A 55 4.73 -0.71 -2.85
CA PHE A 55 5.80 -0.25 -3.73
C PHE A 55 5.47 1.15 -4.21
N PHE A 56 6.32 2.11 -3.89
CA PHE A 56 6.10 3.52 -4.18
C PHE A 56 7.38 4.23 -4.67
N SER A 57 7.29 5.46 -5.07
CA SER A 57 8.44 6.35 -5.26
C SER A 57 8.07 7.80 -4.99
N TYR A 58 8.99 8.54 -4.38
CA TYR A 58 8.83 9.98 -4.25
C TYR A 58 8.81 10.72 -5.60
N ALA A 59 9.36 10.14 -6.66
CA ALA A 59 9.27 10.71 -8.01
C ALA A 59 7.89 10.52 -8.67
N CYS A 60 7.01 9.71 -8.08
CA CYS A 60 5.74 9.34 -8.70
C CYS A 60 4.58 10.22 -8.23
N PRO A 61 3.95 11.01 -9.12
CA PRO A 61 2.80 11.84 -8.74
C PRO A 61 1.57 11.03 -8.32
N HIS A 62 1.39 9.82 -8.86
CA HIS A 62 0.30 8.94 -8.46
C HIS A 62 0.49 8.38 -7.04
N CYS A 63 1.75 8.15 -6.61
CA CYS A 63 2.03 7.78 -5.22
C CYS A 63 1.69 8.95 -4.27
N ASN A 64 2.09 10.17 -4.61
CA ASN A 64 1.71 11.36 -3.85
C ASN A 64 0.18 11.53 -3.76
N ALA A 65 -0.53 11.31 -4.86
CA ALA A 65 -1.99 11.38 -4.90
C ALA A 65 -2.69 10.26 -4.10
N LEU A 66 -2.02 9.14 -3.85
CA LEU A 66 -2.56 8.03 -3.04
C LEU A 66 -2.44 8.29 -1.53
N GLU A 67 -1.43 9.03 -1.07
CA GLU A 67 -1.14 9.25 0.35
C GLU A 67 -2.35 9.73 1.19
N PRO A 68 -3.15 10.72 0.75
CA PRO A 68 -4.31 11.18 1.51
C PRO A 68 -5.37 10.10 1.75
N THR A 69 -5.50 9.15 0.83
CA THR A 69 -6.44 8.02 0.92
C THR A 69 -5.84 6.86 1.72
N LEU A 70 -4.56 6.54 1.47
CA LEU A 70 -3.88 5.40 2.06
C LEU A 70 -3.56 5.59 3.55
N ASN A 71 -3.04 6.76 3.94
CA ASN A 71 -2.59 7.00 5.31
C ASN A 71 -3.68 6.83 6.38
N PRO A 72 -4.92 7.34 6.21
CA PRO A 72 -6.00 7.09 7.16
C PRO A 72 -6.39 5.62 7.25
N TRP A 73 -6.32 4.87 6.15
CA TRP A 73 -6.60 3.44 6.12
C TRP A 73 -5.52 2.66 6.89
N VAL A 74 -4.24 2.96 6.66
CA VAL A 74 -3.12 2.33 7.37
C VAL A 74 -3.25 2.50 8.89
N LYS A 75 -3.68 3.68 9.37
CA LYS A 75 -3.89 3.93 10.81
C LYS A 75 -5.02 3.11 11.42
N LYS A 76 -5.92 2.56 10.62
CA LYS A 76 -7.08 1.76 11.05
C LYS A 76 -6.85 0.25 10.90
N LEU A 77 -5.68 -0.16 10.40
CA LEU A 77 -5.39 -1.58 10.21
C LEU A 77 -5.48 -2.35 11.51
N PRO A 78 -6.04 -3.57 11.49
CA PRO A 78 -6.11 -4.44 12.65
C PRO A 78 -4.70 -4.90 13.07
N LYS A 79 -4.56 -5.32 14.33
CA LYS A 79 -3.27 -5.68 14.94
C LYS A 79 -2.56 -6.88 14.27
N ASP A 80 -3.29 -7.70 13.57
CA ASP A 80 -2.78 -8.86 12.82
C ASP A 80 -2.28 -8.51 11.41
N VAL A 81 -2.35 -7.22 11.02
CA VAL A 81 -1.88 -6.72 9.72
C VAL A 81 -0.76 -5.71 9.94
N THR A 82 0.31 -5.83 9.17
CA THR A 82 1.42 -4.87 9.19
C THR A 82 1.60 -4.27 7.82
N PHE A 83 1.50 -2.94 7.76
CA PHE A 83 1.79 -2.18 6.55
C PHE A 83 3.26 -1.79 6.50
N ARG A 84 3.86 -1.91 5.33
CA ARG A 84 5.24 -1.48 5.07
C ARG A 84 5.31 -0.74 3.74
N ARG A 85 6.25 0.19 3.65
CA ARG A 85 6.62 0.85 2.40
C ARG A 85 7.95 0.34 1.89
N LEU A 86 8.02 0.14 0.57
CA LEU A 86 9.24 -0.22 -0.14
C LEU A 86 9.41 0.72 -1.34
N PRO A 87 10.44 1.58 -1.32
CA PRO A 87 10.70 2.44 -2.46
C PRO A 87 11.15 1.59 -3.65
N ALA A 88 10.33 1.53 -4.71
CA ALA A 88 10.65 0.80 -5.94
C ALA A 88 11.85 1.42 -6.67
N VAL A 89 12.70 0.58 -7.26
CA VAL A 89 13.93 1.04 -7.93
C VAL A 89 13.96 0.53 -9.37
N PHE A 90 13.63 1.40 -10.32
CA PHE A 90 13.66 1.12 -11.76
C PHE A 90 14.92 1.63 -12.45
N ASN A 91 15.47 2.77 -11.97
CA ASN A 91 16.66 3.44 -12.50
C ASN A 91 17.38 4.23 -11.41
N ASP A 92 18.40 5.01 -11.76
CA ASP A 92 19.23 5.73 -10.80
C ASP A 92 18.50 6.85 -10.07
N THR A 93 17.56 7.53 -10.71
CA THR A 93 16.69 8.53 -10.05
C THR A 93 15.86 7.87 -8.95
N TYR A 94 15.22 6.75 -9.25
CA TYR A 94 14.48 5.97 -8.25
C TYR A 94 15.37 5.43 -7.14
N MET A 95 16.60 5.05 -7.48
CA MET A 95 17.60 4.61 -6.48
C MET A 95 17.95 5.74 -5.51
N THR A 96 18.11 6.98 -6.01
CA THR A 96 18.36 8.15 -5.16
C THR A 96 17.20 8.39 -4.19
N TYR A 97 15.96 8.37 -4.66
CA TYR A 97 14.79 8.51 -3.80
C TYR A 97 14.65 7.36 -2.79
N ALA A 98 15.00 6.14 -3.17
CA ALA A 98 15.02 5.00 -2.26
C ALA A 98 16.07 5.20 -1.14
N ARG A 99 17.24 5.73 -1.46
CA ARG A 99 18.27 6.06 -0.45
C ARG A 99 17.81 7.16 0.49
N ILE A 100 17.10 8.18 0.00
CA ILE A 100 16.52 9.23 0.84
C ILE A 100 15.51 8.63 1.82
N PHE A 101 14.63 7.74 1.36
CA PHE A 101 13.67 7.03 2.21
C PHE A 101 14.36 6.24 3.33
N TYR A 102 15.33 5.40 2.99
CA TYR A 102 16.04 4.59 3.97
C TYR A 102 16.94 5.41 4.90
N THR A 103 17.40 6.57 4.45
CA THR A 103 18.12 7.52 5.31
C THR A 103 17.17 8.10 6.36
N ALA A 104 15.99 8.57 5.94
CA ALA A 104 14.97 9.08 6.85
C ALA A 104 14.51 8.00 7.85
N GLU A 105 14.34 6.76 7.39
CA GLU A 105 14.01 5.61 8.23
C GLU A 105 15.11 5.33 9.27
N ALA A 106 16.38 5.24 8.82
CA ALA A 106 17.51 4.97 9.70
C ALA A 106 17.77 6.08 10.73
N MET A 107 17.38 7.30 10.42
CA MET A 107 17.43 8.44 11.34
C MET A 107 16.20 8.54 12.27
N GLY A 108 15.20 7.65 12.13
CA GLY A 108 13.96 7.70 12.91
C GLY A 108 13.05 8.87 12.56
N MET A 109 13.22 9.46 11.37
CA MET A 109 12.53 10.69 10.95
C MET A 109 11.49 10.45 9.86
N LEU A 110 11.17 9.19 9.55
CA LEU A 110 10.34 8.84 8.39
C LEU A 110 8.94 9.46 8.48
N GLU A 111 8.30 9.44 9.66
CA GLU A 111 6.95 10.00 9.82
C GLU A 111 6.87 11.49 9.46
N THR A 112 7.93 12.24 9.77
CA THR A 112 8.01 13.69 9.48
C THR A 112 8.48 13.94 8.05
N LEU A 113 9.49 13.21 7.61
CA LEU A 113 10.14 13.46 6.31
C LEU A 113 9.38 12.90 5.13
N HIS A 114 8.65 11.80 5.29
CA HIS A 114 7.90 11.19 4.20
C HIS A 114 6.91 12.17 3.53
N PRO A 115 6.00 12.81 4.25
CA PRO A 115 5.13 13.81 3.65
C PRO A 115 5.89 15.07 3.20
N ALA A 116 6.96 15.48 3.90
CA ALA A 116 7.76 16.64 3.51
C ALA A 116 8.50 16.42 2.18
N ILE A 117 9.01 15.21 1.92
CA ILE A 117 9.66 14.85 0.66
C ILE A 117 8.64 14.88 -0.49
N PHE A 118 7.46 14.28 -0.33
CA PHE A 118 6.41 14.36 -1.34
C PHE A 118 6.00 15.81 -1.63
N ASN A 119 5.85 16.64 -0.59
CA ASN A 119 5.57 18.07 -0.76
C ASN A 119 6.68 18.80 -1.52
N ALA A 120 7.95 18.56 -1.15
CA ALA A 120 9.10 19.17 -1.83
C ALA A 120 9.09 18.83 -3.33
N VAL A 121 8.89 17.57 -3.67
CA VAL A 121 8.96 17.09 -5.07
C VAL A 121 7.74 17.54 -5.89
N HIS A 122 6.52 17.38 -5.35
CA HIS A 122 5.30 17.53 -6.16
C HIS A 122 4.59 18.88 -6.00
N VAL A 123 4.83 19.59 -4.92
CA VAL A 123 4.21 20.92 -4.67
C VAL A 123 5.22 22.03 -4.87
N GLN A 124 6.42 21.89 -4.30
CA GLN A 124 7.48 22.90 -4.41
C GLN A 124 8.36 22.71 -5.65
N HIS A 125 8.22 21.60 -6.37
CA HIS A 125 8.98 21.24 -7.58
C HIS A 125 10.50 21.24 -7.36
N ILE A 126 10.92 20.79 -6.16
CA ILE A 126 12.33 20.65 -5.79
C ILE A 126 12.85 19.28 -6.26
N ASP A 127 13.85 19.27 -7.12
CA ASP A 127 14.52 18.02 -7.54
C ASP A 127 15.48 17.54 -6.45
N LEU A 128 14.98 16.65 -5.58
CA LEU A 128 15.79 16.02 -4.54
C LEU A 128 16.68 14.86 -5.06
N SER A 129 16.60 14.53 -6.35
CA SER A 129 17.56 13.57 -6.94
C SER A 129 18.91 14.22 -7.22
N ASN A 130 18.97 15.54 -7.26
CA ASN A 130 20.23 16.29 -7.34
C ASN A 130 20.84 16.46 -5.93
N GLU A 131 22.09 16.04 -5.77
CA GLU A 131 22.78 16.03 -4.48
C GLU A 131 22.86 17.42 -3.81
N ARG A 132 23.19 18.46 -4.57
CA ARG A 132 23.28 19.84 -4.04
C ARG A 132 21.94 20.32 -3.53
N THR A 133 20.88 20.08 -4.30
CA THR A 133 19.51 20.45 -3.95
C THR A 133 19.05 19.68 -2.72
N LEU A 134 19.34 18.38 -2.64
CA LEU A 134 19.04 17.54 -1.49
C LEU A 134 19.70 18.08 -0.21
N GLN A 135 21.00 18.41 -0.25
CA GLN A 135 21.72 18.92 0.91
C GLN A 135 21.16 20.28 1.39
N ALA A 136 20.83 21.17 0.45
CA ALA A 136 20.21 22.46 0.78
C ALA A 136 18.82 22.26 1.42
N TRP A 137 18.01 21.36 0.88
CA TRP A 137 16.69 21.04 1.41
C TRP A 137 16.77 20.40 2.79
N VAL A 138 17.68 19.46 3.00
CA VAL A 138 17.92 18.83 4.31
C VAL A 138 18.25 19.86 5.37
N ALA A 139 19.12 20.82 5.06
CA ALA A 139 19.45 21.92 5.97
C ALA A 139 18.23 22.80 6.29
N GLN A 140 17.37 23.08 5.29
CA GLN A 140 16.12 23.84 5.49
C GLN A 140 15.12 23.11 6.39
N GLN A 141 15.15 21.77 6.42
CA GLN A 141 14.34 20.96 7.35
C GLN A 141 14.89 20.98 8.80
N GLY A 142 15.98 21.72 9.07
CA GLY A 142 16.63 21.74 10.38
C GLY A 142 17.41 20.47 10.71
N ILE A 143 17.74 19.66 9.70
CA ILE A 143 18.48 18.42 9.87
C ILE A 143 19.97 18.69 9.74
N ASP A 144 20.77 18.10 10.61
CA ASP A 144 22.23 18.14 10.50
C ASP A 144 22.67 17.46 9.19
N SER A 145 23.11 18.28 8.23
CA SER A 145 23.52 17.81 6.89
C SER A 145 24.69 16.84 6.94
N LYS A 146 25.61 16.95 7.92
CA LYS A 146 26.73 16.01 8.06
C LYS A 146 26.25 14.64 8.52
N LYS A 147 25.34 14.61 9.52
CA LYS A 147 24.72 13.36 9.99
C LYS A 147 23.87 12.72 8.90
N PHE A 148 23.09 13.51 8.17
CA PHE A 148 22.31 13.01 7.04
C PHE A 148 23.21 12.38 5.95
N SER A 149 24.27 13.08 5.54
CA SER A 149 25.21 12.59 4.51
C SER A 149 25.93 11.33 4.97
N ALA A 150 26.34 11.26 6.23
CA ALA A 150 26.98 10.06 6.78
C ALA A 150 26.01 8.86 6.78
N MET A 151 24.74 9.08 7.17
CA MET A 151 23.73 8.03 7.13
C MET A 151 23.38 7.63 5.70
N TYR A 152 23.20 8.59 4.79
CA TYR A 152 22.95 8.36 3.38
C TYR A 152 24.04 7.51 2.70
N ALA A 153 25.30 7.69 3.10
CA ALA A 153 26.44 6.90 2.62
C ALA A 153 26.67 5.61 3.41
N SER A 154 25.89 5.32 4.43
CA SER A 154 26.11 4.14 5.29
C SER A 154 25.84 2.83 4.56
N PHE A 155 26.58 1.78 4.96
CA PHE A 155 26.38 0.43 4.44
C PHE A 155 24.92 -0.07 4.61
N SER A 156 24.30 0.26 5.75
CA SER A 156 22.92 -0.14 6.04
C SER A 156 21.93 0.45 5.01
N VAL A 157 22.02 1.76 4.72
CA VAL A 157 21.14 2.42 3.74
C VAL A 157 21.40 1.89 2.33
N ILE A 158 22.69 1.72 1.95
CA ILE A 158 23.06 1.16 0.64
C ILE A 158 22.49 -0.26 0.49
N SER A 159 22.67 -1.12 1.50
CA SER A 159 22.20 -2.51 1.48
C SER A 159 20.66 -2.58 1.38
N LYS A 160 19.93 -1.77 2.15
CA LYS A 160 18.45 -1.69 2.07
C LYS A 160 18.00 -1.22 0.68
N THR A 161 18.69 -0.24 0.09
CA THR A 161 18.37 0.25 -1.26
C THR A 161 18.59 -0.83 -2.32
N GLN A 162 19.69 -1.60 -2.24
CA GLN A 162 19.93 -2.73 -3.15
C GLN A 162 18.90 -3.84 -2.97
N ARG A 163 18.52 -4.14 -1.72
CA ARG A 163 17.44 -5.10 -1.44
C ARG A 163 16.11 -4.62 -2.04
N ALA A 164 15.78 -3.33 -1.92
CA ALA A 164 14.58 -2.78 -2.53
C ALA A 164 14.58 -2.93 -4.06
N LYS A 165 15.74 -2.70 -4.72
CA LYS A 165 15.92 -2.96 -6.15
C LYS A 165 15.66 -4.43 -6.50
N GLN A 166 16.16 -5.35 -5.67
CA GLN A 166 15.93 -6.79 -5.87
C GLN A 166 14.45 -7.15 -5.69
N LEU A 167 13.81 -6.68 -4.62
CA LEU A 167 12.39 -6.94 -4.37
C LEU A 167 11.49 -6.33 -5.46
N THR A 168 11.82 -5.14 -5.97
CA THR A 168 11.13 -4.55 -7.14
C THR A 168 11.10 -5.52 -8.33
N ARG A 169 12.19 -6.24 -8.57
CA ARG A 169 12.29 -7.25 -9.64
C ARG A 169 11.56 -8.53 -9.30
N ASN A 170 11.76 -9.05 -8.07
CA ASN A 170 11.17 -10.30 -7.63
C ASN A 170 9.63 -10.25 -7.69
N PHE A 171 9.04 -9.12 -7.27
CA PHE A 171 7.61 -8.90 -7.38
C PHE A 171 7.14 -8.53 -8.79
N ALA A 172 8.05 -8.49 -9.78
CA ALA A 172 7.75 -8.08 -11.15
C ALA A 172 7.04 -6.71 -11.23
N ILE A 173 7.44 -5.76 -10.36
CA ILE A 173 6.84 -4.42 -10.32
C ILE A 173 7.21 -3.66 -11.59
N THR A 174 6.20 -3.29 -12.37
CA THR A 174 6.33 -2.52 -13.62
C THR A 174 5.90 -1.07 -13.48
N GLY A 175 5.23 -0.72 -12.39
CA GLY A 175 4.76 0.63 -12.12
C GLY A 175 4.42 0.84 -10.64
N VAL A 176 4.34 2.09 -10.23
CA VAL A 176 3.98 2.50 -8.87
C VAL A 176 2.88 3.56 -8.91
N PRO A 177 1.98 3.59 -7.88
CA PRO A 177 1.96 2.70 -6.73
C PRO A 177 1.46 1.30 -7.08
N SER A 178 2.04 0.29 -6.44
CA SER A 178 1.56 -1.09 -6.44
C SER A 178 1.57 -1.62 -5.01
N VAL A 179 0.63 -2.50 -4.67
CA VAL A 179 0.53 -3.04 -3.30
C VAL A 179 0.47 -4.55 -3.36
N ALA A 180 1.39 -5.19 -2.63
CA ALA A 180 1.38 -6.63 -2.45
C ALA A 180 0.79 -7.00 -1.09
N VAL A 181 -0.03 -8.06 -1.04
CA VAL A 181 -0.57 -8.63 0.19
C VAL A 181 0.02 -10.03 0.36
N GLU A 182 0.61 -10.29 1.50
CA GLU A 182 1.19 -11.58 1.90
C GLU A 182 2.26 -12.11 0.95
N GLY A 183 2.95 -11.24 0.19
CA GLY A 183 3.91 -11.68 -0.84
C GLY A 183 3.29 -12.50 -1.97
N LYS A 184 1.96 -12.61 -2.04
CA LYS A 184 1.23 -13.48 -2.98
C LYS A 184 0.35 -12.74 -3.97
N TYR A 185 -0.32 -11.69 -3.52
CA TYR A 185 -1.32 -10.94 -4.28
C TYR A 185 -0.81 -9.57 -4.58
N LEU A 186 -0.81 -9.16 -5.83
CA LEU A 186 -0.38 -7.84 -6.28
C LEU A 186 -1.57 -7.10 -6.89
N THR A 187 -1.76 -5.86 -6.46
CA THR A 187 -2.79 -4.95 -6.96
C THR A 187 -2.26 -3.53 -7.10
N SER A 188 -3.04 -2.65 -7.72
CA SER A 188 -2.70 -1.24 -7.89
C SER A 188 -3.96 -0.41 -8.13
N PRO A 189 -3.92 0.92 -7.95
CA PRO A 189 -5.04 1.79 -8.32
C PRO A 189 -5.47 1.65 -9.79
N SER A 190 -4.54 1.41 -10.70
CA SER A 190 -4.86 1.19 -12.12
C SER A 190 -5.65 -0.09 -12.38
N GLN A 191 -5.43 -1.15 -11.59
CA GLN A 191 -6.18 -2.40 -11.69
C GLN A 191 -7.55 -2.30 -11.03
N THR A 192 -7.67 -1.53 -9.96
CA THR A 192 -8.91 -1.43 -9.19
C THR A 192 -9.86 -0.35 -9.69
N GLY A 193 -9.41 0.55 -10.55
CA GLY A 193 -10.20 1.66 -11.09
C GLY A 193 -10.02 2.98 -10.34
N GLY A 194 -9.03 3.08 -9.45
CA GLY A 194 -8.67 4.31 -8.74
C GLY A 194 -8.23 4.11 -7.30
N ASN A 195 -7.82 5.20 -6.66
CA ASN A 195 -7.32 5.19 -5.27
C ASN A 195 -8.39 4.73 -4.28
N ASP A 196 -9.64 5.17 -4.45
CA ASP A 196 -10.74 4.84 -3.52
C ASP A 196 -11.15 3.37 -3.65
N GLN A 197 -11.04 2.79 -4.85
CA GLN A 197 -11.34 1.38 -5.13
C GLN A 197 -10.23 0.43 -4.68
N LEU A 198 -9.00 0.94 -4.49
CA LEU A 198 -7.88 0.14 -4.02
C LEU A 198 -8.13 -0.40 -2.60
N LEU A 199 -8.62 0.43 -1.67
CA LEU A 199 -8.72 0.06 -0.27
C LEU A 199 -9.69 -1.10 -0.02
N PRO A 200 -10.91 -1.13 -0.57
CA PRO A 200 -11.78 -2.30 -0.46
C PRO A 200 -11.15 -3.58 -1.02
N VAL A 201 -10.39 -3.49 -2.11
CA VAL A 201 -9.67 -4.65 -2.67
C VAL A 201 -8.59 -5.13 -1.71
N LEU A 202 -7.84 -4.24 -1.07
CA LEU A 202 -6.87 -4.61 -0.04
C LEU A 202 -7.53 -5.28 1.16
N ASP A 203 -8.67 -4.78 1.64
CA ASP A 203 -9.43 -5.37 2.74
C ASP A 203 -9.89 -6.80 2.39
N ASP A 204 -10.38 -7.01 1.17
CA ASP A 204 -10.80 -8.33 0.71
C ASP A 204 -9.62 -9.29 0.51
N LEU A 205 -8.46 -8.82 0.02
CA LEU A 205 -7.23 -9.62 -0.07
C LEU A 205 -6.72 -10.02 1.32
N ILE A 206 -6.75 -9.12 2.31
CA ILE A 206 -6.41 -9.41 3.70
C ILE A 206 -7.35 -10.47 4.27
N LYS A 207 -8.66 -10.34 4.03
CA LYS A 207 -9.66 -11.34 4.43
C LYS A 207 -9.40 -12.70 3.79
N LYS A 208 -9.07 -12.72 2.49
CA LYS A 208 -8.70 -13.94 1.77
C LYS A 208 -7.48 -14.62 2.41
N VAL A 209 -6.43 -13.89 2.73
CA VAL A 209 -5.23 -14.42 3.41
C VAL A 209 -5.57 -15.00 4.78
N ARG A 210 -6.44 -14.36 5.57
CA ARG A 210 -6.90 -14.90 6.87
C ARG A 210 -7.60 -16.26 6.70
N GLN A 211 -8.46 -16.38 5.69
CA GLN A 211 -9.14 -17.64 5.39
C GLN A 211 -8.15 -18.75 4.99
N GLU A 212 -7.15 -18.43 4.17
CA GLU A 212 -6.10 -19.37 3.77
C GLU A 212 -5.23 -19.83 4.93
N ARG A 213 -4.94 -18.93 5.87
CA ARG A 213 -4.17 -19.26 7.08
C ARG A 213 -5.00 -20.10 8.07
N GLY A 214 -6.30 -19.78 8.25
CA GLY A 214 -7.22 -20.51 9.14
C GLY A 214 -7.62 -21.88 8.61
N GLY A 215 -7.61 -22.13 7.32
CA GLY A 215 -7.92 -23.43 6.71
C GLY A 215 -6.75 -24.43 6.69
N LYS A 216 -5.60 -24.06 7.25
CA LYS A 216 -4.39 -24.90 7.34
C LYS A 216 -4.14 -25.48 8.76
N SER A 217 -5.15 -25.43 9.67
CA SER A 217 -5.09 -26.05 11.01
C SER A 217 -5.54 -27.49 10.97
#